data_a8c529978541a72eb79a94b874aaa0c2
#
_entry.id   a8c529978541a72eb79a94b874aaa0c2
#
_cell.length_a   1.000
_cell.length_b   1.000
_cell.length_c   1.000
_cell.angle_alpha   90.00
_cell.angle_beta   90.00
_cell.angle_gamma   90.00
#
_symmetry.space_group_name_H-M   'P 1'
#
loop_
_entity.id
_entity.type
_entity.pdbx_description
1 polymer ?
#
loop_
_entity_poly.entity_id
_entity_poly.type
_entity_poly.pdbx_seq_one_letter_code
_entity_poly.pdbx_strand_id
1 'polypeptide(L)'
;SQVYVFVTETGEVQTFAMNSNVIPNRAVQKDANIKSRDIRKNAEYERMTLRFGEVYYDKVSDAYVRMHFSARSEMFGEQDAYLMVYKCKTGEMTEYELPKHLSTRYFVMDGLVYIQLKNSDDTHLRFATMKL
;
A
#
# COMPACT_ATOMS: atom_id res chain seq x y z
N SER A 1 -10.76 -1.76 -3.58
CA SER A 1 -10.38 -2.95 -2.80
C SER A 1 -11.04 -2.92 -1.43
N GLN A 2 -11.44 -4.08 -0.93
CA GLN A 2 -12.05 -4.22 0.38
C GLN A 2 -11.01 -4.58 1.43
N VAL A 3 -11.17 -4.02 2.62
CA VAL A 3 -10.43 -4.38 3.83
C VAL A 3 -11.40 -5.11 4.75
N TYR A 4 -10.95 -6.23 5.28
CA TYR A 4 -11.69 -7.06 6.23
C TYR A 4 -11.01 -6.92 7.59
N VAL A 5 -11.78 -6.58 8.61
CA VAL A 5 -11.32 -6.47 9.99
C VAL A 5 -12.02 -7.52 10.82
N PHE A 6 -11.25 -8.44 11.38
CA PHE A 6 -11.77 -9.43 12.32
C PHE A 6 -11.60 -8.92 13.75
N VAL A 7 -12.72 -8.73 14.44
CA VAL A 7 -12.73 -8.28 15.84
C VAL A 7 -12.65 -9.51 16.73
N THR A 8 -11.50 -9.74 17.34
CA THR A 8 -11.21 -10.97 18.10
C THR A 8 -12.08 -11.13 19.34
N GLU A 9 -12.48 -10.03 19.96
CA GLU A 9 -13.32 -10.04 21.17
C GLU A 9 -14.78 -10.46 20.89
N THR A 10 -15.30 -10.12 19.72
CA THR A 10 -16.71 -10.38 19.36
C THR A 10 -16.86 -11.46 18.30
N GLY A 11 -15.81 -11.80 17.58
CA GLY A 11 -15.85 -12.68 16.42
C GLY A 11 -16.50 -12.05 15.17
N GLU A 12 -16.79 -10.76 15.22
CA GLU A 12 -17.40 -10.03 14.08
C GLU A 12 -16.39 -9.73 12.98
N VAL A 13 -16.89 -9.73 11.75
CA VAL A 13 -16.12 -9.26 10.59
C VAL A 13 -16.71 -7.95 10.10
N GLN A 14 -15.92 -6.91 10.15
CA GLN A 14 -16.26 -5.61 9.59
C GLN A 14 -15.58 -5.45 8.23
N THR A 15 -16.23 -4.80 7.29
CA THR A 15 -15.69 -4.55 5.96
C THR A 15 -15.83 -3.09 5.59
N PHE A 16 -14.80 -2.54 4.95
CA PHE A 16 -14.87 -1.21 4.35
C PHE A 16 -14.02 -1.14 3.09
N ALA A 17 -14.29 -0.15 2.24
CA ALA A 17 -13.55 0.02 1.00
C ALA A 17 -12.44 1.07 1.18
N MET A 18 -11.21 0.70 0.76
CA MET A 18 -10.10 1.65 0.57
C MET A 18 -9.81 1.72 -0.94
N ASN A 19 -10.63 2.45 -1.65
CA ASN A 19 -10.49 2.64 -3.09
C ASN A 19 -9.71 3.90 -3.39
N SER A 20 -8.75 3.79 -4.32
CA SER A 20 -8.03 4.94 -4.85
C SER A 20 -8.94 5.74 -5.80
N ASN A 21 -8.80 7.06 -5.76
CA ASN A 21 -9.39 7.97 -6.74
C ASN A 21 -8.43 8.31 -7.89
N VAL A 22 -7.17 7.88 -7.77
CA VAL A 22 -6.07 8.23 -8.69
C VAL A 22 -5.67 7.06 -9.57
N ILE A 23 -5.55 5.86 -8.99
CA ILE A 23 -5.16 4.65 -9.71
C ILE A 23 -6.31 3.63 -9.75
N PRO A 24 -6.33 2.71 -10.75
CA PRO A 24 -7.32 1.65 -10.82
C PRO A 24 -7.33 0.80 -9.54
N ASN A 25 -8.53 0.38 -9.12
CA ASN A 25 -8.71 -0.45 -7.91
C ASN A 25 -8.66 -1.96 -8.20
N ARG A 26 -8.38 -2.33 -9.43
CA ARG A 26 -8.17 -3.72 -9.85
C ARG A 26 -6.93 -3.81 -10.72
N ALA A 27 -6.07 -4.77 -10.43
CA ALA A 27 -4.98 -5.14 -11.32
C ALA A 27 -5.54 -5.71 -12.63
N VAL A 28 -4.80 -5.52 -13.71
CA VAL A 28 -5.09 -6.21 -14.97
C VAL A 28 -4.96 -7.71 -14.72
N GLN A 29 -5.94 -8.48 -15.18
CA GLN A 29 -5.91 -9.92 -15.02
C GLN A 29 -4.68 -10.50 -15.72
N LYS A 30 -3.97 -11.39 -15.05
CA LYS A 30 -2.84 -12.10 -15.64
C LYS A 30 -3.31 -12.94 -16.83
N ASP A 31 -2.56 -12.90 -17.91
CA ASP A 31 -2.81 -13.73 -19.08
C ASP A 31 -2.84 -15.21 -18.67
N ALA A 32 -3.94 -15.89 -18.97
CA ALA A 32 -4.15 -17.31 -18.68
C ALA A 32 -3.10 -18.23 -19.35
N ASN A 33 -2.42 -17.77 -20.39
CA ASN A 33 -1.34 -18.50 -21.05
C ASN A 33 -0.03 -18.49 -20.24
N ILE A 34 0.11 -17.58 -19.26
CA ILE A 34 1.27 -17.57 -18.36
C ILE A 34 1.07 -18.65 -17.30
N LYS A 35 1.81 -19.76 -17.44
CA LYS A 35 1.76 -20.87 -16.49
C LYS A 35 2.59 -20.58 -15.24
N SER A 36 2.30 -21.27 -14.14
CA SER A 36 3.05 -21.12 -12.87
C SER A 36 4.56 -21.37 -13.01
N ARG A 37 4.97 -22.24 -13.93
CA ARG A 37 6.38 -22.54 -14.22
C ARG A 37 7.11 -21.43 -15.01
N ASP A 38 6.39 -20.49 -15.59
CA ASP A 38 6.96 -19.38 -16.37
C ASP A 38 7.46 -18.26 -15.41
N ILE A 39 8.49 -18.55 -14.63
CA ILE A 39 8.99 -17.68 -13.54
C ILE A 39 9.24 -16.26 -14.04
N ARG A 40 9.90 -16.10 -15.20
CA ARG A 40 10.21 -14.78 -15.75
C ARG A 40 8.95 -13.98 -16.08
N LYS A 41 7.98 -14.58 -16.76
CA LYS A 41 6.72 -13.93 -17.13
C LYS A 41 5.86 -13.61 -15.90
N ASN A 42 5.87 -14.47 -14.89
CA ASN A 42 5.19 -14.20 -13.63
C ASN A 42 5.83 -13.02 -12.89
N ALA A 43 7.16 -12.98 -12.79
CA ALA A 43 7.88 -11.88 -12.18
C ALA A 43 7.68 -10.55 -12.94
N GLU A 44 7.63 -10.58 -14.26
CA GLU A 44 7.32 -9.42 -15.08
C GLU A 44 5.90 -8.91 -14.82
N TYR A 45 4.91 -9.79 -14.83
CA TYR A 45 3.54 -9.42 -14.48
C TYR A 45 3.43 -8.78 -13.09
N GLU A 46 4.03 -9.40 -12.07
CA GLU A 46 4.00 -8.90 -10.69
C GLU A 46 4.68 -7.52 -10.55
N ARG A 47 5.75 -7.28 -11.30
CA ARG A 47 6.46 -5.99 -11.26
C ARG A 47 5.72 -4.88 -12.00
N MET A 48 5.05 -5.22 -13.10
CA MET A 48 4.38 -4.23 -13.94
C MET A 48 2.95 -3.91 -13.50
N THR A 49 2.31 -4.83 -12.76
CA THR A 49 0.95 -4.61 -12.31
C THR A 49 0.87 -3.64 -11.14
N LEU A 50 -0.27 -2.96 -11.03
CA LEU A 50 -0.56 -2.20 -9.81
C LEU A 50 -0.66 -3.16 -8.61
N ARG A 51 -0.36 -2.66 -7.43
CA ARG A 51 -0.44 -3.45 -6.20
C ARG A 51 -0.89 -2.60 -5.02
N PHE A 52 -1.36 -3.30 -4.00
CA PHE A 52 -1.72 -2.73 -2.73
C PHE A 52 -0.75 -3.26 -1.67
N GLY A 53 -0.29 -2.37 -0.79
CA GLY A 53 0.52 -2.73 0.36
C GLY A 53 -0.29 -3.30 1.50
N GLU A 54 0.38 -3.61 2.57
CA GLU A 54 -0.23 -4.05 3.82
C GLU A 54 -1.12 -2.96 4.42
N VAL A 55 -2.13 -3.37 5.18
CA VAL A 55 -3.01 -2.45 5.91
C VAL A 55 -2.55 -2.41 7.35
N TYR A 56 -2.27 -1.21 7.86
CA TYR A 56 -1.96 -0.96 9.25
C TYR A 56 -3.10 -0.22 9.93
N TYR A 57 -3.41 -0.60 11.16
CA TYR A 57 -4.32 0.15 12.01
C TYR A 57 -3.52 0.88 13.09
N ASP A 58 -3.74 2.18 13.20
CA ASP A 58 -3.20 3.00 14.28
C ASP A 58 -4.27 3.33 15.31
N LYS A 59 -4.09 2.82 16.52
CA LYS A 59 -5.04 3.01 17.62
C LYS A 59 -5.11 4.45 18.10
N VAL A 60 -4.00 5.20 18.02
CA VAL A 60 -3.92 6.57 18.52
C VAL A 60 -4.74 7.53 17.65
N SER A 61 -4.60 7.41 16.34
CA SER A 61 -5.35 8.22 15.37
C SER A 61 -6.69 7.62 14.98
N ASP A 62 -6.99 6.38 15.39
CA ASP A 62 -8.15 5.59 14.98
C ASP A 62 -8.30 5.56 13.45
N ALA A 63 -7.24 5.12 12.79
CA ALA A 63 -7.14 5.16 11.34
C ALA A 63 -6.52 3.89 10.75
N TYR A 64 -6.99 3.50 9.58
CA TYR A 64 -6.31 2.50 8.74
C TYR A 64 -5.45 3.19 7.70
N VAL A 65 -4.27 2.66 7.47
CA VAL A 65 -3.28 3.20 6.54
C VAL A 65 -2.82 2.10 5.59
N ARG A 66 -2.74 2.42 4.29
CA ARG A 66 -2.24 1.50 3.27
C ARG A 66 -1.56 2.26 2.14
N MET A 67 -0.47 1.71 1.61
CA MET A 67 0.10 2.19 0.36
C MET A 67 -0.54 1.54 -0.85
N HIS A 68 -0.68 2.32 -1.92
CA HIS A 68 -1.02 1.87 -3.25
C HIS A 68 0.12 2.20 -4.20
N PHE A 69 0.31 1.35 -5.19
CA PHE A 69 1.36 1.50 -6.20
C PHE A 69 0.75 1.40 -7.59
N SER A 70 1.04 2.38 -8.44
CA SER A 70 0.60 2.36 -9.82
C SER A 70 1.19 1.18 -10.59
N ALA A 71 0.58 0.80 -11.71
CA ALA A 71 1.23 -0.05 -12.70
C ALA A 71 2.47 0.67 -13.24
N ARG A 72 3.48 -0.10 -13.64
CA ARG A 72 4.66 0.44 -14.34
C ARG A 72 4.45 0.38 -15.84
N SER A 73 4.97 1.38 -16.55
CA SER A 73 5.01 1.37 -18.02
C SER A 73 6.12 0.47 -18.55
N GLU A 74 7.19 0.27 -17.77
CA GLU A 74 8.36 -0.53 -18.10
C GLU A 74 8.78 -1.38 -16.91
N MET A 75 9.42 -2.52 -17.16
CA MET A 75 9.80 -3.50 -16.13
C MET A 75 10.71 -2.91 -15.05
N PHE A 76 11.57 -1.96 -15.39
CA PHE A 76 12.47 -1.23 -14.47
C PHE A 76 12.10 0.24 -14.34
N GLY A 77 10.94 0.65 -14.86
CA GLY A 77 10.43 2.00 -14.77
C GLY A 77 10.05 2.40 -13.34
N GLU A 78 9.89 3.69 -13.14
CA GLU A 78 9.38 4.20 -11.88
C GLU A 78 7.93 3.78 -11.65
N GLN A 79 7.56 3.69 -10.38
CA GLN A 79 6.22 3.40 -9.92
C GLN A 79 5.78 4.53 -9.01
N ASP A 80 4.58 5.06 -9.25
CA ASP A 80 3.98 6.03 -8.36
C ASP A 80 3.46 5.31 -7.12
N ALA A 81 3.67 5.92 -5.98
CA ALA A 81 3.19 5.42 -4.70
C ALA A 81 2.26 6.45 -4.05
N TYR A 82 1.17 5.96 -3.48
CA TYR A 82 0.17 6.76 -2.80
C TYR A 82 -0.07 6.18 -1.42
N LEU A 83 -0.18 7.04 -0.42
CA LEU A 83 -0.56 6.67 0.93
C LEU A 83 -2.03 6.99 1.14
N MET A 84 -2.81 5.99 1.50
CA MET A 84 -4.22 6.13 1.83
C MET A 84 -4.40 6.08 3.34
N VAL A 85 -5.17 7.02 3.87
CA VAL A 85 -5.54 7.10 5.28
C VAL A 85 -7.06 7.10 5.37
N TYR A 86 -7.61 6.11 6.06
CA TYR A 86 -9.03 6.00 6.35
C TYR A 86 -9.28 6.28 7.83
N LYS A 87 -9.99 7.35 8.13
CA LYS A 87 -10.36 7.76 9.50
C LYS A 87 -11.63 7.03 9.93
N CYS A 88 -11.54 6.18 10.95
CA CYS A 88 -12.67 5.35 11.38
C CYS A 88 -13.86 6.18 11.90
N LYS A 89 -13.60 7.26 12.63
CA LYS A 89 -14.66 8.11 13.21
C LYS A 89 -15.51 8.85 12.17
N THR A 90 -14.90 9.29 11.09
CA THR A 90 -15.56 10.12 10.06
C THR A 90 -15.93 9.35 8.81
N GLY A 91 -15.31 8.17 8.60
CA GLY A 91 -15.38 7.44 7.35
C GLY A 91 -14.66 8.14 6.19
N GLU A 92 -13.90 9.20 6.49
CA GLU A 92 -13.16 9.97 5.50
C GLU A 92 -11.91 9.22 5.08
N MET A 93 -11.67 9.21 3.77
CA MET A 93 -10.47 8.67 3.19
C MET A 93 -9.69 9.76 2.44
N THR A 94 -8.44 9.92 2.80
CA THR A 94 -7.50 10.83 2.14
C THR A 94 -6.40 10.03 1.46
N GLU A 95 -5.99 10.47 0.28
CA GLU A 95 -4.93 9.86 -0.51
C GLU A 95 -3.84 10.88 -0.79
N TYR A 96 -2.59 10.52 -0.50
CA TYR A 96 -1.42 11.38 -0.66
C TYR A 96 -0.45 10.75 -1.65
N GLU A 97 -0.07 11.49 -2.68
CA GLU A 97 1.03 11.10 -3.56
C GLU A 97 2.35 11.19 -2.82
N LEU A 98 3.15 10.14 -2.88
CA LEU A 98 4.43 10.06 -2.18
C LEU A 98 5.58 10.51 -3.07
N PRO A 99 6.51 11.34 -2.53
CA PRO A 99 7.72 11.72 -3.25
C PRO A 99 8.57 10.51 -3.66
N LYS A 100 9.21 10.59 -4.82
CA LYS A 100 9.98 9.48 -5.43
C LYS A 100 11.19 9.02 -4.62
N HIS A 101 11.71 9.83 -3.71
CA HIS A 101 12.81 9.47 -2.82
C HIS A 101 12.40 8.58 -1.64
N LEU A 102 11.09 8.39 -1.43
CA LEU A 102 10.56 7.45 -0.45
C LEU A 102 10.51 6.03 -1.01
N SER A 103 10.80 5.05 -0.16
CA SER A 103 10.69 3.65 -0.53
C SER A 103 9.27 3.11 -0.34
N THR A 104 9.06 1.86 -0.70
CA THR A 104 7.78 1.16 -0.49
C THR A 104 7.66 0.51 0.89
N ARG A 105 8.68 0.67 1.74
CA ARG A 105 8.69 0.11 3.09
C ARG A 105 8.17 1.15 4.08
N TYR A 106 7.16 0.78 4.82
CA TYR A 106 6.53 1.66 5.78
C TYR A 106 5.93 0.85 6.94
N PHE A 107 5.69 1.53 8.04
CA PHE A 107 4.93 1.04 9.17
C PHE A 107 4.24 2.20 9.87
N VAL A 108 3.31 1.90 10.75
CA VAL A 108 2.51 2.89 11.48
C VAL A 108 2.62 2.62 12.97
N MET A 109 2.89 3.66 13.74
CA MET A 109 3.00 3.57 15.20
C MET A 109 2.73 4.93 15.84
N ASP A 110 1.95 4.94 16.91
CA ASP A 110 1.70 6.11 17.78
C ASP A 110 1.24 7.37 17.03
N GLY A 111 0.34 7.22 16.07
CA GLY A 111 -0.20 8.32 15.27
C GLY A 111 0.72 8.83 14.17
N LEU A 112 1.80 8.11 13.88
CA LEU A 112 2.77 8.46 12.85
C LEU A 112 2.92 7.33 11.82
N VAL A 113 3.03 7.72 10.55
CA VAL A 113 3.49 6.84 9.49
C VAL A 113 4.98 7.05 9.29
N TYR A 114 5.75 5.98 9.33
CA TYR A 114 7.19 5.96 9.07
C TYR A 114 7.42 5.35 7.68
N ILE A 115 8.04 6.11 6.80
CA ILE A 115 8.34 5.65 5.44
C ILE A 115 9.85 5.69 5.24
N GLN A 116 10.44 4.55 4.90
CA GLN A 116 11.88 4.45 4.70
C GLN A 116 12.32 5.31 3.51
N LEU A 117 13.44 6.02 3.66
CA LEU A 117 14.07 6.75 2.58
C LEU A 117 14.89 5.78 1.71
N LYS A 118 14.91 5.99 0.39
CA LYS A 118 15.70 5.16 -0.54
C LYS A 118 17.22 5.28 -0.34
N ASN A 119 17.68 6.37 0.28
CA ASN A 119 19.09 6.58 0.60
C ASN A 119 19.51 5.98 1.96
N SER A 120 18.70 5.11 2.55
CA SER A 120 19.10 4.29 3.69
C SER A 120 20.18 3.30 3.27
N ASP A 121 21.14 3.07 4.14
CA ASP A 121 22.22 2.10 3.98
C ASP A 121 22.13 0.99 5.05
N ASP A 122 23.04 0.02 5.00
CA ASP A 122 23.04 -1.11 5.93
C ASP A 122 23.34 -0.72 7.38
N THR A 123 23.91 0.46 7.59
CA THR A 123 24.29 0.97 8.92
C THR A 123 23.30 1.98 9.47
N HIS A 124 22.54 2.67 8.58
CA HIS A 124 21.62 3.75 8.94
C HIS A 124 20.31 3.65 8.18
N LEU A 125 19.26 3.22 8.86
CA LEU A 125 17.91 3.31 8.35
C LEU A 125 17.38 4.72 8.60
N ARG A 126 16.92 5.37 7.53
CA ARG A 126 16.35 6.72 7.57
C ARG A 126 14.89 6.66 7.20
N PHE A 127 14.08 7.40 7.96
CA PHE A 127 12.64 7.46 7.74
C PHE A 127 12.17 8.91 7.61
N ALA A 128 11.24 9.13 6.68
CA ALA A 128 10.34 10.28 6.73
C ALA A 128 9.15 9.92 7.61
N THR A 129 8.60 10.90 8.32
CA THR A 129 7.42 10.71 9.14
C THR A 129 6.29 11.61 8.67
N MET A 130 5.06 11.09 8.75
CA MET A 130 3.84 11.84 8.52
C MET A 130 2.89 11.62 9.70
N LYS A 131 2.33 12.70 10.23
CA LYS A 131 1.32 12.63 11.29
C LYS A 131 -0.04 12.27 10.68
N LEU A 132 -0.71 11.32 11.31
CA LEU A 132 -2.07 10.88 10.98
C LEU A 132 -3.16 11.81 11.57
#